data_f216cc8433a2c9541f772388102102f4
#
_entry.id   f216cc8433a2c9541f772388102102f4
#
_cell.length_a   1.000
_cell.length_b   1.000
_cell.length_c   1.000
_cell.angle_alpha   90.00
_cell.angle_beta   90.00
_cell.angle_gamma   90.00
#
_symmetry.space_group_name_H-M   'P 1'
#
loop_
_entity.id
_entity.type
_entity.pdbx_description
1 polymer ?
#
loop_
_entity_poly.entity_id
_entity_poly.type
_entity_poly.pdbx_seq_one_letter_code
_entity_poly.pdbx_strand_id
1 'polypeptide(L)'
;RLMLNRDDDGSVERVINVPARAIGEKTVDILRSFARDQGCSLWKACELAIANNALPKRATSSVQTFLDLVDEMSVGLEELELQEIVSHVIENSGLIEHHKKEKGEKGQARVDNLEELVNAARQFDADEEPDLTEETDDSPLSELAQFLDRAALDAGDGQADEYEDAVQLMTLHSAKGLEFPLVVLAGLEEGLFPHKMSMDEAEGLEEERRLAYVGITR
;
A
#
# COMPACT_ATOMS: atom_id res chain seq x y z
N ARG A 1 5.03 -5.98 2.21
CA ARG A 1 6.15 -5.14 1.70
C ARG A 1 7.40 -5.24 2.58
N LEU A 2 7.30 -5.08 3.90
CA LEU A 2 8.46 -5.20 4.79
C LEU A 2 9.13 -6.58 4.78
N MET A 3 8.43 -7.62 4.36
CA MET A 3 9.03 -8.95 4.16
C MET A 3 10.03 -8.94 3.00
N LEU A 4 9.77 -8.12 1.98
CA LEU A 4 10.62 -7.98 0.79
C LEU A 4 11.68 -6.90 0.94
N ASN A 5 11.30 -5.76 1.49
CA ASN A 5 12.17 -4.59 1.58
C ASN A 5 12.02 -3.89 2.94
N ARG A 6 13.07 -3.97 3.77
CA ARG A 6 13.15 -3.28 5.06
C ARG A 6 13.36 -1.77 4.92
N ASP A 7 13.86 -1.32 3.78
CA ASP A 7 14.17 0.09 3.52
C ASP A 7 12.97 0.89 2.97
N ASP A 8 11.78 0.28 2.93
CA ASP A 8 10.52 0.96 2.62
C ASP A 8 10.02 1.74 3.85
N ASP A 9 10.46 2.97 3.98
CA ASP A 9 10.12 3.87 5.10
C ASP A 9 8.61 4.09 5.22
N GLY A 10 7.90 4.21 4.09
CA GLY A 10 6.45 4.38 4.06
C GLY A 10 5.72 3.17 4.66
N SER A 11 6.16 1.96 4.32
CA SER A 11 5.62 0.74 4.91
C SER A 11 5.96 0.61 6.39
N VAL A 12 7.16 0.98 6.83
CA VAL A 12 7.51 1.00 8.27
C VAL A 12 6.57 1.95 9.01
N GLU A 13 6.39 3.17 8.55
CA GLU A 13 5.54 4.17 9.22
C GLU A 13 4.08 3.72 9.32
N ARG A 14 3.54 3.11 8.28
CA ARG A 14 2.16 2.61 8.28
C ARG A 14 1.92 1.52 9.33
N VAL A 15 2.88 0.64 9.57
CA VAL A 15 2.65 -0.56 10.38
C VAL A 15 3.31 -0.55 11.76
N ILE A 16 4.26 0.35 12.02
CA ILE A 16 5.06 0.35 13.26
C ILE A 16 4.20 0.37 14.53
N ASN A 17 3.05 1.04 14.48
CA ASN A 17 2.10 1.11 15.60
C ASN A 17 0.67 0.66 15.21
N VAL A 18 0.51 -0.11 14.15
CA VAL A 18 -0.76 -0.72 13.76
C VAL A 18 -0.57 -2.23 13.61
N PRO A 19 -1.15 -3.04 14.48
CA PRO A 19 -1.86 -2.74 15.75
C PRO A 19 -1.05 -1.91 16.75
N ALA A 20 -1.73 -1.31 17.74
CA ALA A 20 -1.08 -0.48 18.74
C ALA A 20 0.01 -1.23 19.53
N ARG A 21 1.27 -0.78 19.41
CA ARG A 21 2.47 -1.39 20.03
C ARG A 21 3.17 -0.45 21.01
N ALA A 22 2.44 0.57 21.51
CA ALA A 22 2.97 1.60 22.40
C ALA A 22 4.15 2.42 21.76
N ILE A 23 4.20 2.49 20.43
CA ILE A 23 5.11 3.33 19.67
C ILE A 23 4.29 4.55 19.23
N GLY A 24 4.32 5.62 20.03
CA GLY A 24 3.57 6.84 19.72
C GLY A 24 4.31 7.76 18.75
N GLU A 25 3.59 8.77 18.23
CA GLU A 25 4.09 9.73 17.25
C GLU A 25 5.43 10.36 17.65
N LYS A 26 5.60 10.75 18.93
CA LYS A 26 6.87 11.28 19.44
C LYS A 26 8.06 10.34 19.26
N THR A 27 7.84 9.02 19.34
CA THR A 27 8.90 8.04 19.13
C THR A 27 9.21 7.94 17.64
N VAL A 28 8.19 7.96 16.80
CA VAL A 28 8.35 7.97 15.34
C VAL A 28 9.09 9.22 14.89
N ASP A 29 8.77 10.39 15.43
CA ASP A 29 9.49 11.65 15.13
C ASP A 29 10.96 11.60 15.49
N ILE A 30 11.30 10.98 16.64
CA ILE A 30 12.70 10.77 17.04
C ILE A 30 13.40 9.86 16.03
N LEU A 31 12.76 8.79 15.61
CA LEU A 31 13.31 7.84 14.65
C LEU A 31 13.48 8.48 13.26
N ARG A 32 12.50 9.28 12.77
CA ARG A 32 12.61 10.05 11.53
C ARG A 32 13.78 11.03 11.56
N SER A 33 13.92 11.76 12.68
CA SER A 33 15.03 12.70 12.83
C SER A 33 16.36 11.96 12.85
N PHE A 34 16.43 10.83 13.56
CA PHE A 34 17.63 10.00 13.62
C PHE A 34 17.98 9.40 12.25
N ALA A 35 17.00 8.91 11.49
CA ALA A 35 17.18 8.41 10.12
C ALA A 35 17.78 9.50 9.21
N ARG A 36 17.23 10.70 9.27
CA ARG A 36 17.71 11.85 8.50
C ARG A 36 19.14 12.25 8.87
N ASP A 37 19.44 12.29 10.16
CA ASP A 37 20.77 12.69 10.66
C ASP A 37 21.84 11.64 10.29
N GLN A 38 21.47 10.37 10.23
CA GLN A 38 22.35 9.26 9.87
C GLN A 38 22.36 8.95 8.37
N GLY A 39 21.45 9.53 7.57
CA GLY A 39 21.30 9.24 6.14
C GLY A 39 20.97 7.78 5.85
N CYS A 40 20.09 7.17 6.65
CA CYS A 40 19.70 5.77 6.53
C CYS A 40 18.18 5.60 6.53
N SER A 41 17.70 4.39 6.18
CA SER A 41 16.27 4.05 6.24
C SER A 41 15.73 4.10 7.67
N LEU A 42 14.40 4.23 7.79
CA LEU A 42 13.72 4.25 9.09
C LEU A 42 13.91 2.93 9.85
N TRP A 43 13.92 1.80 9.16
CA TRP A 43 14.24 0.50 9.75
C TRP A 43 15.63 0.51 10.38
N LYS A 44 16.62 0.93 9.59
CA LYS A 44 18.01 1.01 10.07
C LYS A 44 18.17 2.01 11.20
N ALA A 45 17.43 3.10 11.17
CA ALA A 45 17.37 4.08 12.26
C ALA A 45 16.81 3.46 13.55
N CYS A 46 15.81 2.57 13.47
CA CYS A 46 15.31 1.83 14.64
C CYS A 46 16.43 1.00 15.29
N GLU A 47 17.15 0.20 14.50
CA GLU A 47 18.26 -0.61 15.00
C GLU A 47 19.35 0.24 15.65
N LEU A 48 19.79 1.29 14.95
CA LEU A 48 20.85 2.17 15.43
C LEU A 48 20.44 2.99 16.65
N ALA A 49 19.18 3.45 16.72
CA ALA A 49 18.66 4.19 17.86
C ALA A 49 18.59 3.32 19.12
N ILE A 50 18.27 2.03 18.97
CA ILE A 50 18.33 1.04 20.06
C ILE A 50 19.77 0.84 20.52
N ALA A 51 20.68 0.56 19.58
CA ALA A 51 22.11 0.29 19.85
C ALA A 51 22.78 1.49 20.56
N ASN A 52 22.44 2.70 20.15
CA ASN A 52 22.99 3.94 20.71
C ASN A 52 22.27 4.47 21.94
N ASN A 53 21.25 3.75 22.45
CA ASN A 53 20.38 4.19 23.55
C ASN A 53 19.76 5.58 23.32
N ALA A 54 19.42 5.90 22.08
CA ALA A 54 18.84 7.18 21.67
C ALA A 54 17.36 7.33 22.04
N LEU A 55 16.70 6.23 22.44
CA LEU A 55 15.29 6.20 22.81
C LEU A 55 15.11 6.04 24.33
N PRO A 56 13.98 6.53 24.89
CA PRO A 56 13.59 6.17 26.25
C PRO A 56 13.43 4.65 26.40
N LYS A 57 13.79 4.07 27.54
CA LYS A 57 13.77 2.60 27.76
C LYS A 57 12.47 1.91 27.33
N ARG A 58 11.31 2.52 27.60
CA ARG A 58 10.01 1.97 27.20
C ARG A 58 9.85 1.95 25.68
N ALA A 59 10.27 3.01 25.01
CA ALA A 59 10.22 3.09 23.55
C ALA A 59 11.21 2.12 22.92
N THR A 60 12.41 1.99 23.46
CA THR A 60 13.42 0.99 23.04
C THR A 60 12.83 -0.42 23.04
N SER A 61 12.19 -0.84 24.14
CA SER A 61 11.58 -2.17 24.24
C SER A 61 10.45 -2.35 23.21
N SER A 62 9.60 -1.33 23.02
CA SER A 62 8.50 -1.42 22.05
C SER A 62 8.99 -1.50 20.61
N VAL A 63 10.00 -0.70 20.26
CA VAL A 63 10.61 -0.73 18.92
C VAL A 63 11.31 -2.06 18.69
N GLN A 64 12.08 -2.56 19.67
CA GLN A 64 12.72 -3.88 19.57
C GLN A 64 11.70 -4.99 19.32
N THR A 65 10.60 -5.02 20.09
CA THR A 65 9.53 -6.02 19.89
C THR A 65 8.92 -5.94 18.49
N PHE A 66 8.82 -4.73 17.90
CA PHE A 66 8.35 -4.59 16.54
C PHE A 66 9.33 -5.14 15.52
N LEU A 67 10.64 -4.87 15.66
CA LEU A 67 11.67 -5.42 14.79
C LEU A 67 11.70 -6.95 14.87
N ASP A 68 11.72 -7.48 16.09
CA ASP A 68 11.72 -8.93 16.34
C ASP A 68 10.50 -9.60 15.70
N LEU A 69 9.30 -9.00 15.82
CA LEU A 69 8.07 -9.51 15.21
C LEU A 69 8.18 -9.61 13.68
N VAL A 70 8.71 -8.58 13.04
CA VAL A 70 8.86 -8.57 11.57
C VAL A 70 9.92 -9.57 11.13
N ASP A 71 11.02 -9.70 11.89
CA ASP A 71 12.06 -10.68 11.60
C ASP A 71 11.56 -12.12 11.80
N GLU A 72 10.83 -12.41 12.87
CA GLU A 72 10.19 -13.71 13.10
C GLU A 72 9.23 -14.09 11.97
N MET A 73 8.38 -13.16 11.51
CA MET A 73 7.48 -13.39 10.38
C MET A 73 8.20 -13.59 9.04
N SER A 74 9.47 -13.20 8.93
CA SER A 74 10.24 -13.36 7.68
C SER A 74 10.95 -14.70 7.58
N VAL A 75 11.02 -15.46 8.68
CA VAL A 75 11.71 -16.76 8.69
C VAL A 75 10.89 -17.79 7.91
N GLY A 76 11.52 -18.46 6.95
CA GLY A 76 10.93 -19.57 6.22
C GLY A 76 9.91 -19.21 5.14
N LEU A 77 9.77 -17.93 4.78
CA LEU A 77 8.83 -17.52 3.73
C LEU A 77 9.13 -18.11 2.36
N GLU A 78 10.40 -18.42 2.08
CA GLU A 78 10.84 -19.02 0.81
C GLU A 78 10.31 -20.45 0.59
N GLU A 79 9.82 -21.08 1.65
CA GLU A 79 9.28 -22.45 1.62
C GLU A 79 7.73 -22.46 1.51
N LEU A 80 7.08 -21.31 1.54
CA LEU A 80 5.64 -21.13 1.56
C LEU A 80 5.11 -20.67 0.21
N GLU A 81 3.92 -21.14 -0.18
CA GLU A 81 3.18 -20.57 -1.31
C GLU A 81 2.68 -19.15 -0.99
N LEU A 82 2.40 -18.33 -2.02
CA LEU A 82 1.97 -16.93 -1.85
C LEU A 82 0.80 -16.78 -0.87
N GLN A 83 -0.24 -17.60 -1.00
CA GLN A 83 -1.40 -17.59 -0.10
C GLN A 83 -1.02 -17.91 1.35
N GLU A 84 -0.03 -18.80 1.55
CA GLU A 84 0.45 -19.18 2.87
C GLU A 84 1.28 -18.05 3.49
N ILE A 85 2.10 -17.34 2.68
CA ILE A 85 2.83 -16.15 3.11
C ILE A 85 1.85 -15.07 3.58
N VAL A 86 0.81 -14.78 2.79
CA VAL A 86 -0.20 -13.77 3.15
C VAL A 86 -0.95 -14.16 4.42
N SER A 87 -1.39 -15.42 4.55
CA SER A 87 -2.06 -15.95 5.76
C SER A 87 -1.14 -15.85 6.98
N HIS A 88 0.11 -16.29 6.84
CA HIS A 88 1.13 -16.27 7.91
C HIS A 88 1.34 -14.84 8.45
N VAL A 89 1.49 -13.86 7.56
CA VAL A 89 1.67 -12.46 7.97
C VAL A 89 0.41 -11.90 8.63
N ILE A 90 -0.78 -12.17 8.12
CA ILE A 90 -2.05 -11.72 8.70
C ILE A 90 -2.23 -12.28 10.12
N GLU A 91 -2.01 -13.57 10.30
CA GLU A 91 -2.20 -14.26 11.58
C GLU A 91 -1.20 -13.77 12.64
N ASN A 92 0.08 -13.62 12.28
CA ASN A 92 1.14 -13.29 13.21
C ASN A 92 1.30 -11.77 13.47
N SER A 93 0.82 -10.92 12.57
CA SER A 93 0.89 -9.45 12.75
C SER A 93 0.01 -8.90 13.87
N GLY A 94 -1.00 -9.67 14.29
CA GLY A 94 -2.03 -9.25 15.27
C GLY A 94 -3.14 -8.40 14.66
N LEU A 95 -3.24 -8.28 13.34
CA LEU A 95 -4.28 -7.49 12.65
C LEU A 95 -5.68 -8.05 12.90
N ILE A 96 -5.87 -9.37 12.88
CA ILE A 96 -7.16 -10.01 13.13
C ILE A 96 -7.69 -9.62 14.51
N GLU A 97 -6.85 -9.79 15.53
CA GLU A 97 -7.23 -9.46 16.92
C GLU A 97 -7.44 -7.95 17.12
N HIS A 98 -6.73 -7.12 16.37
CA HIS A 98 -6.91 -5.68 16.36
C HIS A 98 -8.30 -5.32 15.85
N HIS A 99 -8.69 -5.83 14.68
CA HIS A 99 -9.97 -5.51 14.07
C HIS A 99 -11.16 -6.16 14.79
N LYS A 100 -11.02 -7.34 15.36
CA LYS A 100 -12.05 -7.96 16.21
C LYS A 100 -12.39 -7.13 17.46
N LYS A 101 -11.48 -6.29 17.95
CA LYS A 101 -11.73 -5.36 19.06
C LYS A 101 -12.53 -4.13 18.67
N GLU A 102 -12.60 -3.81 17.38
CA GLU A 102 -13.42 -2.72 16.88
C GLU A 102 -14.92 -3.07 17.03
N LYS A 103 -15.70 -2.15 17.59
CA LYS A 103 -17.13 -2.39 17.84
C LYS A 103 -17.95 -2.26 16.54
N GLY A 104 -18.90 -3.19 16.36
CA GLY A 104 -19.89 -3.16 15.29
C GLY A 104 -19.41 -3.84 14.00
N GLU A 105 -20.18 -3.63 12.93
CA GLU A 105 -19.97 -4.28 11.63
C GLU A 105 -18.64 -3.91 10.94
N LYS A 106 -18.05 -2.76 11.29
CA LYS A 106 -16.79 -2.30 10.69
C LYS A 106 -15.61 -3.23 11.02
N GLY A 107 -15.54 -3.73 12.25
CA GLY A 107 -14.48 -4.65 12.66
C GLY A 107 -14.57 -5.97 11.90
N GLN A 108 -15.79 -6.51 11.77
CA GLN A 108 -16.03 -7.75 11.02
C GLN A 108 -15.70 -7.56 9.54
N ALA A 109 -16.17 -6.48 8.90
CA ALA A 109 -15.87 -6.20 7.51
C ALA A 109 -14.36 -6.11 7.23
N ARG A 110 -13.56 -5.61 8.17
CA ARG A 110 -12.09 -5.58 8.03
C ARG A 110 -11.46 -6.98 8.15
N VAL A 111 -12.00 -7.82 9.03
CA VAL A 111 -11.56 -9.22 9.11
C VAL A 111 -11.91 -9.96 7.82
N ASP A 112 -13.13 -9.77 7.30
CA ASP A 112 -13.56 -10.35 6.03
C ASP A 112 -12.66 -9.89 4.86
N ASN A 113 -12.22 -8.61 4.84
CA ASN A 113 -11.27 -8.11 3.85
C ASN A 113 -9.88 -8.77 3.97
N LEU A 114 -9.42 -9.11 5.18
CA LEU A 114 -8.17 -9.86 5.36
C LEU A 114 -8.29 -11.29 4.84
N GLU A 115 -9.44 -11.94 5.03
CA GLU A 115 -9.71 -13.26 4.47
C GLU A 115 -9.80 -13.21 2.94
N GLU A 116 -10.42 -12.15 2.39
CA GLU A 116 -10.48 -11.94 0.95
C GLU A 116 -9.10 -11.70 0.32
N LEU A 117 -8.19 -11.03 1.05
CA LEU A 117 -6.80 -10.86 0.60
C LEU A 117 -6.08 -12.22 0.45
N VAL A 118 -6.32 -13.17 1.36
CA VAL A 118 -5.79 -14.54 1.24
C VAL A 118 -6.38 -15.26 0.02
N ASN A 119 -7.69 -15.06 -0.24
CA ASN A 119 -8.33 -15.63 -1.42
C ASN A 119 -7.80 -15.02 -2.72
N ALA A 120 -7.55 -13.71 -2.75
CA ALA A 120 -6.93 -13.03 -3.88
C ALA A 120 -5.51 -13.56 -4.14
N ALA A 121 -4.71 -13.78 -3.10
CA ALA A 121 -3.38 -14.37 -3.22
C ALA A 121 -3.44 -15.83 -3.76
N ARG A 122 -4.48 -16.59 -3.39
CA ARG A 122 -4.68 -17.96 -3.92
C ARG A 122 -5.06 -17.99 -5.40
N GLN A 123 -5.75 -16.95 -5.88
CA GLN A 123 -6.20 -16.85 -7.27
C GLN A 123 -5.22 -16.08 -8.16
N PHE A 124 -4.16 -15.56 -7.55
CA PHE A 124 -3.14 -14.81 -8.27
C PHE A 124 -2.36 -15.75 -9.17
N ASP A 125 -2.28 -15.40 -10.45
CA ASP A 125 -1.49 -16.10 -11.46
C ASP A 125 -0.45 -15.09 -12.01
N ALA A 126 0.80 -15.34 -11.70
CA ALA A 126 1.90 -14.48 -12.14
C ALA A 126 2.11 -14.54 -13.66
N ASP A 127 1.64 -15.62 -14.32
CA ASP A 127 1.84 -15.85 -15.75
C ASP A 127 0.84 -15.12 -16.65
N GLU A 128 -0.23 -14.49 -16.10
CA GLU A 128 -1.24 -13.79 -16.90
C GLU A 128 -0.70 -12.52 -17.64
N GLU A 129 0.41 -11.95 -17.19
CA GLU A 129 1.13 -10.89 -17.92
C GLU A 129 2.65 -11.09 -17.79
N PRO A 130 3.27 -11.91 -18.66
CA PRO A 130 4.72 -12.06 -18.62
C PRO A 130 5.38 -10.73 -19.03
N ASP A 131 6.12 -10.13 -18.13
CA ASP A 131 7.02 -9.04 -18.47
C ASP A 131 8.13 -9.60 -19.37
N LEU A 132 8.17 -9.12 -20.63
CA LEU A 132 8.99 -9.66 -21.72
C LEU A 132 10.51 -9.38 -21.54
N THR A 133 10.98 -8.96 -20.40
CA THR A 133 12.32 -8.37 -20.27
C THR A 133 13.28 -8.99 -19.24
N GLU A 134 12.84 -9.86 -18.32
CA GLU A 134 13.77 -10.44 -17.34
C GLU A 134 13.49 -11.94 -17.10
N GLU A 135 14.55 -12.70 -16.83
CA GLU A 135 14.46 -14.07 -16.33
C GLU A 135 13.66 -14.05 -15.01
N THR A 136 12.41 -14.50 -15.07
CA THR A 136 11.54 -14.58 -13.89
C THR A 136 12.14 -15.55 -12.89
N ASP A 137 12.54 -15.04 -11.75
CA ASP A 137 12.86 -15.86 -10.60
C ASP A 137 11.55 -16.43 -10.04
N ASP A 138 11.29 -17.72 -10.25
CA ASP A 138 10.10 -18.44 -9.77
C ASP A 138 10.07 -18.62 -8.24
N SER A 139 10.73 -17.74 -7.48
CA SER A 139 10.73 -17.81 -6.03
C SER A 139 9.40 -17.26 -5.44
N PRO A 140 8.92 -17.81 -4.31
CA PRO A 140 7.71 -17.30 -3.63
C PRO A 140 7.80 -15.81 -3.25
N LEU A 141 9.01 -15.29 -3.05
CA LEU A 141 9.22 -13.87 -2.77
C LEU A 141 9.08 -13.02 -4.03
N SER A 142 9.45 -13.53 -5.21
CA SER A 142 9.20 -12.86 -6.48
C SER A 142 7.70 -12.79 -6.77
N GLU A 143 6.98 -13.88 -6.56
CA GLU A 143 5.51 -13.93 -6.69
C GLU A 143 4.80 -12.97 -5.73
N LEU A 144 5.29 -12.88 -4.47
CA LEU A 144 4.81 -11.88 -3.51
C LEU A 144 5.06 -10.44 -4.00
N ALA A 145 6.21 -10.16 -4.62
CA ALA A 145 6.50 -8.85 -5.16
C ALA A 145 5.52 -8.47 -6.28
N GLN A 146 5.29 -9.36 -7.24
CA GLN A 146 4.33 -9.16 -8.34
C GLN A 146 2.90 -8.97 -7.82
N PHE A 147 2.47 -9.79 -6.86
CA PHE A 147 1.17 -9.63 -6.22
C PHE A 147 1.00 -8.26 -5.56
N LEU A 148 2.02 -7.78 -4.83
CA LEU A 148 1.99 -6.47 -4.18
C LEU A 148 2.00 -5.31 -5.19
N ASP A 149 2.70 -5.45 -6.30
CA ASP A 149 2.73 -4.43 -7.36
C ASP A 149 1.37 -4.35 -8.05
N ARG A 150 0.74 -5.49 -8.37
CA ARG A 150 -0.62 -5.52 -8.93
C ARG A 150 -1.64 -4.94 -7.95
N ALA A 151 -1.58 -5.35 -6.69
CA ALA A 151 -2.46 -4.80 -5.65
C ALA A 151 -2.27 -3.28 -5.43
N ALA A 152 -1.06 -2.76 -5.61
CA ALA A 152 -0.79 -1.33 -5.53
C ALA A 152 -1.41 -0.57 -6.71
N LEU A 153 -1.36 -1.13 -7.93
CA LEU A 153 -2.00 -0.56 -9.11
C LEU A 153 -3.53 -0.52 -8.95
N ASP A 154 -4.12 -1.61 -8.46
CA ASP A 154 -5.56 -1.73 -8.25
C ASP A 154 -6.07 -0.85 -7.10
N ALA A 155 -5.30 -0.69 -6.04
CA ALA A 155 -5.65 0.13 -4.88
C ALA A 155 -5.41 1.63 -5.06
N GLY A 156 -4.72 2.05 -6.13
CA GLY A 156 -4.29 3.44 -6.29
C GLY A 156 -3.29 3.88 -5.21
N ASP A 157 -2.49 2.97 -4.70
CA ASP A 157 -1.50 3.18 -3.62
C ASP A 157 -0.37 4.16 -3.99
N GLY A 158 -0.40 4.70 -5.21
CA GLY A 158 0.45 5.80 -5.66
C GLY A 158 -0.13 7.20 -5.37
N GLN A 159 -1.15 7.31 -4.54
CA GLN A 159 -1.65 8.64 -4.15
C GLN A 159 -0.66 9.29 -3.18
N ALA A 160 -0.02 10.36 -3.67
CA ALA A 160 0.75 11.27 -2.83
C ALA A 160 -0.15 11.84 -1.72
N ASP A 161 0.43 12.11 -0.56
CA ASP A 161 -0.26 12.82 0.51
C ASP A 161 -0.77 14.17 0.01
N GLU A 162 -1.88 14.68 0.58
CA GLU A 162 -2.55 15.93 0.20
C GLU A 162 -1.60 17.15 0.16
N TYR A 163 -0.43 17.04 0.79
CA TYR A 163 0.60 18.08 0.89
C TYR A 163 1.88 17.78 0.08
N GLU A 164 1.94 16.66 -0.65
CA GLU A 164 3.06 16.37 -1.54
C GLU A 164 2.88 17.05 -2.89
N ASP A 165 3.97 17.65 -3.40
CA ASP A 165 4.02 18.23 -4.74
C ASP A 165 4.14 17.10 -5.78
N ALA A 166 3.01 16.54 -6.18
CA ALA A 166 2.93 15.39 -7.05
C ALA A 166 1.89 15.56 -8.17
N VAL A 167 2.11 14.90 -9.29
CA VAL A 167 1.12 14.82 -10.37
C VAL A 167 -0.02 13.90 -9.93
N GLN A 168 -1.25 14.44 -9.94
CA GLN A 168 -2.45 13.67 -9.60
C GLN A 168 -3.04 13.04 -10.86
N LEU A 169 -3.16 11.71 -10.87
CA LEU A 169 -3.85 10.96 -11.91
C LEU A 169 -5.24 10.55 -11.39
N MET A 170 -6.27 10.88 -12.16
CA MET A 170 -7.64 10.58 -11.75
C MET A 170 -8.57 10.43 -12.95
N THR A 171 -9.74 9.85 -12.73
CA THR A 171 -10.79 9.83 -13.73
C THR A 171 -11.52 11.18 -13.79
N LEU A 172 -12.18 11.47 -14.93
CA LEU A 172 -13.01 12.67 -15.07
C LEU A 172 -14.15 12.73 -14.04
N HIS A 173 -14.69 11.58 -13.65
CA HIS A 173 -15.71 11.50 -12.60
C HIS A 173 -15.16 11.92 -11.23
N SER A 174 -13.94 11.49 -10.90
CA SER A 174 -13.29 11.82 -9.63
C SER A 174 -12.88 13.29 -9.56
N ALA A 175 -12.66 13.96 -10.70
CA ALA A 175 -12.31 15.37 -10.77
C ALA A 175 -13.49 16.31 -10.45
N LYS A 176 -14.71 15.80 -10.32
CA LYS A 176 -15.89 16.61 -10.04
C LYS A 176 -15.80 17.29 -8.66
N GLY A 177 -15.78 18.62 -8.66
CA GLY A 177 -15.70 19.44 -7.44
C GLY A 177 -14.27 19.82 -7.02
N LEU A 178 -13.24 19.33 -7.72
CA LEU A 178 -11.85 19.71 -7.51
C LEU A 178 -11.44 20.85 -8.47
N GLU A 179 -10.35 21.54 -8.16
CA GLU A 179 -9.78 22.61 -9.01
C GLU A 179 -8.26 22.47 -9.00
N PHE A 180 -7.64 22.61 -10.18
CA PHE A 180 -6.18 22.44 -10.36
C PHE A 180 -5.60 23.60 -11.18
N PRO A 181 -4.35 24.05 -10.88
CA PRO A 181 -3.67 25.07 -11.66
C PRO A 181 -3.37 24.67 -13.10
N LEU A 182 -3.19 23.36 -13.35
CA LEU A 182 -2.93 22.78 -14.66
C LEU A 182 -3.64 21.44 -14.77
N VAL A 183 -4.40 21.24 -15.83
CA VAL A 183 -5.09 19.99 -16.14
C VAL A 183 -4.65 19.48 -17.51
N VAL A 184 -4.26 18.21 -17.57
CA VAL A 184 -3.94 17.52 -18.84
C VAL A 184 -4.99 16.43 -19.05
N LEU A 185 -5.82 16.60 -20.08
CA LEU A 185 -6.78 15.59 -20.49
C LEU A 185 -6.13 14.65 -21.50
N ALA A 186 -5.90 13.40 -21.11
CA ALA A 186 -5.34 12.36 -21.98
C ALA A 186 -6.46 11.47 -22.54
N GLY A 187 -6.18 10.81 -23.68
CA GLY A 187 -7.09 9.84 -24.28
C GLY A 187 -8.34 10.44 -24.93
N LEU A 188 -8.28 11.69 -25.40
CA LEU A 188 -9.38 12.32 -26.16
C LEU A 188 -9.34 11.82 -27.62
N GLU A 189 -9.71 10.56 -27.81
CA GLU A 189 -9.78 9.92 -29.12
C GLU A 189 -11.03 9.05 -29.25
N GLU A 190 -11.52 8.91 -30.48
CA GLU A 190 -12.75 8.18 -30.77
C GLU A 190 -12.66 6.71 -30.33
N GLY A 191 -13.62 6.28 -29.52
CA GLY A 191 -13.68 4.94 -28.95
C GLY A 191 -13.06 4.79 -27.56
N LEU A 192 -12.18 5.72 -27.15
CA LEU A 192 -11.69 5.81 -25.78
C LEU A 192 -12.44 6.91 -24.99
N PHE A 193 -12.51 8.11 -25.56
CA PHE A 193 -13.35 9.20 -25.01
C PHE A 193 -13.86 10.10 -26.16
N PRO A 194 -15.17 10.00 -26.53
CA PRO A 194 -16.23 9.21 -25.86
C PRO A 194 -16.03 7.70 -25.99
N HIS A 195 -16.41 6.97 -24.90
CA HIS A 195 -16.24 5.54 -24.85
C HIS A 195 -17.14 4.82 -25.85
N LYS A 196 -16.60 3.78 -26.53
CA LYS A 196 -17.30 3.07 -27.60
C LYS A 196 -18.71 2.60 -27.22
N MET A 197 -18.90 2.09 -26.00
CA MET A 197 -20.22 1.64 -25.53
C MET A 197 -21.19 2.79 -25.29
N SER A 198 -20.71 3.97 -24.92
CA SER A 198 -21.53 5.17 -24.71
C SER A 198 -21.97 5.81 -26.03
N MET A 199 -21.31 5.50 -27.15
CA MET A 199 -21.63 6.06 -28.48
C MET A 199 -22.91 5.47 -29.08
N ASP A 200 -23.30 4.26 -28.68
CA ASP A 200 -24.48 3.57 -29.20
C ASP A 200 -25.79 4.03 -28.52
N GLU A 201 -25.71 4.80 -27.42
CA GLU A 201 -26.84 5.33 -26.68
C GLU A 201 -26.87 6.87 -26.71
N ALA A 202 -28.01 7.46 -27.07
CA ALA A 202 -28.13 8.93 -27.15
C ALA A 202 -27.90 9.60 -25.78
N GLU A 203 -28.30 8.99 -24.69
CA GLU A 203 -28.05 9.47 -23.34
C GLU A 203 -26.58 9.27 -22.92
N GLY A 204 -25.91 8.20 -23.38
CA GLY A 204 -24.51 7.91 -23.12
C GLY A 204 -23.58 8.97 -23.70
N LEU A 205 -23.81 9.38 -24.94
CA LEU A 205 -23.01 10.44 -25.59
C LEU A 205 -23.17 11.80 -24.89
N GLU A 206 -24.37 12.10 -24.40
CA GLU A 206 -24.63 13.33 -23.64
C GLU A 206 -23.92 13.33 -22.28
N GLU A 207 -23.81 12.18 -21.63
CA GLU A 207 -23.07 12.04 -20.38
C GLU A 207 -21.55 12.19 -20.61
N GLU A 208 -21.01 11.58 -21.66
CA GLU A 208 -19.60 11.76 -22.06
C GLU A 208 -19.29 13.23 -22.34
N ARG A 209 -20.23 13.96 -22.98
CA ARG A 209 -20.10 15.39 -23.21
C ARG A 209 -20.08 16.20 -21.91
N ARG A 210 -20.90 15.83 -20.92
CA ARG A 210 -20.88 16.44 -19.57
C ARG A 210 -19.57 16.17 -18.85
N LEU A 211 -19.04 14.96 -18.96
CA LEU A 211 -17.75 14.61 -18.41
C LEU A 211 -16.62 15.40 -19.04
N ALA A 212 -16.63 15.57 -20.38
CA ALA A 212 -15.68 16.42 -21.08
C ALA A 212 -15.72 17.86 -20.54
N TYR A 213 -16.92 18.41 -20.35
CA TYR A 213 -17.09 19.74 -19.77
C TYR A 213 -16.51 19.83 -18.37
N VAL A 214 -16.74 18.83 -17.53
CA VAL A 214 -16.14 18.76 -16.19
C VAL A 214 -14.63 18.82 -16.28
N GLY A 215 -13.98 18.00 -17.12
CA GLY A 215 -12.52 17.98 -17.27
C GLY A 215 -11.94 19.32 -17.77
N ILE A 216 -12.57 19.95 -18.76
CA ILE A 216 -12.11 21.22 -19.35
C ILE A 216 -12.24 22.40 -18.36
N THR A 217 -13.15 22.32 -17.40
CA THR A 217 -13.42 23.40 -16.46
C THR A 217 -12.73 23.25 -15.10
N ARG A 218 -11.82 22.30 -14.93
CA ARG A 218 -11.06 22.05 -13.69
C ARG A 218 -9.63 22.63 -13.79
#